data_8df7aaaa427aa580793ad7b3d3a9b70d
#
_entry.id   8df7aaaa427aa580793ad7b3d3a9b70d
#
_cell.length_a   1.000
_cell.length_b   1.000
_cell.length_c   1.000
_cell.angle_alpha   90.00
_cell.angle_beta   90.00
_cell.angle_gamma   90.00
#
_symmetry.space_group_name_H-M   'P 1'
#
loop_
_entity.id
_entity.type
_entity.pdbx_description
1 polymer ?
#
loop_
_entity_poly.entity_id
_entity_poly.type
_entity_poly.pdbx_seq_one_letter_code
_entity_poly.pdbx_strand_id
1 'polypeptide(L)'
;MEIRRTHPDDLSAIASAEAEIFSDPWSREDILGVLSGEGAMCYTAKKDEKVVAYVIGRVIPPEGEIYRIATLPEYRGRGIAYRLLDFAVKSERGYGLESLFLEVRKNNAPARALYSAFGFTEVGVRKNYYKNPTDDAIVMLLTSDVEIQG
;
A
#
# COMPACT_ATOMS: atom_id res chain seq x y z
N MET A 1 -12.01 -11.08 9.71
CA MET A 1 -10.97 -10.70 8.74
C MET A 1 -9.61 -10.82 9.40
N GLU A 2 -8.68 -11.45 8.71
CA GLU A 2 -7.30 -11.62 9.18
C GLU A 2 -6.37 -10.68 8.43
N ILE A 3 -5.49 -9.98 9.16
CA ILE A 3 -4.42 -9.15 8.57
C ILE A 3 -3.10 -9.70 9.07
N ARG A 4 -2.17 -9.98 8.16
CA ARG A 4 -0.87 -10.55 8.49
C ARG A 4 0.17 -10.19 7.44
N ARG A 5 1.43 -10.52 7.71
CA ARG A 5 2.48 -10.42 6.68
C ARG A 5 2.10 -11.29 5.49
N THR A 6 2.41 -10.80 4.29
CA THR A 6 2.16 -11.56 3.06
C THR A 6 2.99 -12.83 3.07
N HIS A 7 2.33 -13.92 2.72
CA HIS A 7 2.94 -15.24 2.60
C HIS A 7 3.18 -15.55 1.11
N PRO A 8 4.19 -16.37 0.76
CA PRO A 8 4.37 -16.77 -0.64
C PRO A 8 3.12 -17.37 -1.29
N ASP A 9 2.28 -18.04 -0.50
CA ASP A 9 1.01 -18.59 -1.00
C ASP A 9 -0.01 -17.54 -1.43
N ASP A 10 0.19 -16.27 -1.01
CA ASP A 10 -0.71 -15.16 -1.38
C ASP A 10 -0.37 -14.56 -2.75
N LEU A 11 0.81 -14.84 -3.29
CA LEU A 11 1.34 -14.14 -4.46
C LEU A 11 0.49 -14.28 -5.71
N SER A 12 -0.04 -15.47 -5.96
CA SER A 12 -0.88 -15.69 -7.16
C SER A 12 -2.18 -14.89 -7.09
N ALA A 13 -2.79 -14.84 -5.89
CA ALA A 13 -4.00 -14.04 -5.69
C ALA A 13 -3.74 -12.54 -5.85
N ILE A 14 -2.61 -12.07 -5.32
CA ILE A 14 -2.22 -10.65 -5.45
C ILE A 14 -1.95 -10.31 -6.91
N ALA A 15 -1.22 -11.15 -7.65
CA ALA A 15 -0.95 -10.92 -9.07
C ALA A 15 -2.24 -10.90 -9.89
N SER A 16 -3.21 -11.76 -9.57
CA SER A 16 -4.53 -11.75 -10.23
C SER A 16 -5.29 -10.45 -9.96
N ALA A 17 -5.24 -9.97 -8.71
CA ALA A 17 -5.86 -8.70 -8.34
C ALA A 17 -5.19 -7.53 -9.06
N GLU A 18 -3.86 -7.55 -9.18
CA GLU A 18 -3.12 -6.52 -9.92
C GLU A 18 -3.58 -6.45 -11.38
N ALA A 19 -3.69 -7.60 -12.02
CA ALA A 19 -4.13 -7.67 -13.43
C ALA A 19 -5.55 -7.16 -13.62
N GLU A 20 -6.43 -7.36 -12.64
CA GLU A 20 -7.81 -6.89 -12.68
C GLU A 20 -7.93 -5.38 -12.43
N ILE A 21 -7.13 -4.85 -11.50
CA ILE A 21 -7.32 -3.49 -10.97
C ILE A 21 -6.49 -2.45 -11.73
N PHE A 22 -5.26 -2.79 -12.12
CA PHE A 22 -4.29 -1.81 -12.61
C PHE A 22 -3.99 -1.98 -14.10
N SER A 23 -3.72 -0.85 -14.77
CA SER A 23 -3.27 -0.85 -16.17
C SER A 23 -1.79 -1.23 -16.31
N ASP A 24 -1.03 -1.13 -15.22
CA ASP A 24 0.39 -1.47 -15.14
C ASP A 24 0.62 -2.50 -14.02
N PRO A 25 0.03 -3.70 -14.14
CA PRO A 25 0.03 -4.65 -13.04
C PRO A 25 1.43 -5.19 -12.74
N TRP A 26 1.71 -5.40 -11.46
CA TRP A 26 2.89 -6.14 -11.03
C TRP A 26 2.68 -7.62 -11.29
N SER A 27 3.69 -8.28 -11.81
CA SER A 27 3.67 -9.73 -11.99
C SER A 27 3.93 -10.45 -10.66
N ARG A 28 3.66 -11.75 -10.64
CA ARG A 28 3.99 -12.58 -9.48
C ARG A 28 5.49 -12.50 -9.16
N GLU A 29 6.34 -12.48 -10.18
CA GLU A 29 7.79 -12.38 -10.04
C GLU A 29 8.21 -11.03 -9.45
N ASP A 30 7.56 -9.95 -9.86
CA ASP A 30 7.83 -8.62 -9.32
C ASP A 30 7.52 -8.57 -7.83
N ILE A 31 6.37 -9.13 -7.43
CA ILE A 31 5.94 -9.16 -6.02
C ILE A 31 6.88 -10.04 -5.21
N LEU A 32 7.25 -11.20 -5.75
CA LEU A 32 8.20 -12.11 -5.10
C LEU A 32 9.54 -11.42 -4.89
N GLY A 33 10.00 -10.61 -5.85
CA GLY A 33 11.24 -9.86 -5.73
C GLY A 33 11.25 -8.90 -4.56
N VAL A 34 10.12 -8.23 -4.28
CA VAL A 34 10.00 -7.38 -3.10
C VAL A 34 9.91 -8.22 -1.84
N LEU A 35 9.05 -9.24 -1.84
CA LEU A 35 8.80 -10.07 -0.66
C LEU A 35 10.05 -10.77 -0.15
N SER A 36 10.91 -11.26 -1.06
CA SER A 36 12.14 -11.94 -0.71
C SER A 36 13.32 -11.02 -0.49
N GLY A 37 13.18 -9.71 -0.75
CA GLY A 37 14.24 -8.72 -0.59
C GLY A 37 14.34 -8.21 0.83
N GLU A 38 15.43 -7.51 1.12
CA GLU A 38 15.63 -6.86 2.41
C GLU A 38 14.59 -5.78 2.64
N GLY A 39 14.03 -5.73 3.83
CA GLY A 39 13.10 -4.68 4.23
C GLY A 39 11.70 -4.78 3.62
N ALA A 40 11.29 -5.96 3.20
CA ALA A 40 9.95 -6.14 2.63
C ALA A 40 8.87 -5.69 3.62
N MET A 41 8.01 -4.77 3.17
CA MET A 41 6.84 -4.32 3.89
C MET A 41 5.61 -4.80 3.12
N CYS A 42 5.29 -6.08 3.27
CA CYS A 42 4.20 -6.71 2.53
C CYS A 42 3.20 -7.31 3.52
N TYR A 43 1.96 -6.85 3.44
CA TYR A 43 0.88 -7.26 4.34
C TYR A 43 -0.37 -7.55 3.54
N THR A 44 -1.13 -8.52 4.00
CA THR A 44 -2.32 -9.03 3.30
C THR A 44 -3.50 -9.08 4.25
N ALA A 45 -4.67 -8.63 3.79
CA ALA A 45 -5.93 -8.82 4.47
C ALA A 45 -6.68 -9.96 3.80
N LYS A 46 -7.16 -10.91 4.60
CA LYS A 46 -7.90 -12.08 4.12
C LYS A 46 -9.26 -12.16 4.80
N LYS A 47 -10.25 -12.55 4.03
CA LYS A 47 -11.58 -12.83 4.53
C LYS A 47 -12.04 -14.15 3.93
N ASP A 48 -12.41 -15.09 4.82
CA ASP A 48 -12.84 -16.45 4.41
C ASP A 48 -11.81 -17.11 3.46
N GLU A 49 -10.53 -17.07 3.87
CA GLU A 49 -9.40 -17.63 3.14
C GLU A 49 -9.05 -16.91 1.83
N LYS A 50 -9.77 -15.82 1.50
CA LYS A 50 -9.55 -15.08 0.27
C LYS A 50 -8.76 -13.79 0.55
N VAL A 51 -7.74 -13.50 -0.26
CA VAL A 51 -7.03 -12.22 -0.23
C VAL A 51 -7.97 -11.15 -0.76
N VAL A 52 -8.26 -10.14 0.05
CA VAL A 52 -9.19 -9.06 -0.31
C VAL A 52 -8.50 -7.70 -0.41
N ALA A 53 -7.33 -7.55 0.20
CA ALA A 53 -6.53 -6.34 0.11
C ALA A 53 -5.08 -6.66 0.41
N TYR A 54 -4.17 -5.80 -0.04
CA TYR A 54 -2.74 -5.99 0.19
C TYR A 54 -1.99 -4.66 0.10
N VAL A 55 -0.83 -4.62 0.75
CA VAL A 55 0.13 -3.53 0.62
C VAL A 55 1.50 -4.13 0.30
N ILE A 56 2.20 -3.50 -0.62
CA ILE A 56 3.55 -3.88 -1.04
C ILE A 56 4.44 -2.66 -0.89
N GLY A 57 5.52 -2.79 -0.16
CA GLY A 57 6.45 -1.70 0.04
C GLY A 57 7.78 -2.20 0.56
N ARG A 58 8.62 -1.26 0.94
CA ARG A 58 9.94 -1.54 1.49
C ARG A 58 10.26 -0.55 2.59
N VAL A 59 10.84 -1.05 3.67
CA VAL A 59 11.31 -0.22 4.78
C VAL A 59 12.79 -0.51 5.01
N ILE A 60 13.61 0.52 4.84
CA ILE A 60 15.00 0.52 5.28
C ILE A 60 15.05 1.58 6.37
N PRO A 61 14.97 1.19 7.65
CA PRO A 61 14.82 2.15 8.71
C PRO A 61 15.87 3.25 8.67
N PRO A 62 15.47 4.52 8.93
CA PRO A 62 14.15 4.94 9.44
C PRO A 62 13.09 5.24 8.36
N GLU A 63 13.39 4.99 7.09
CA GLU A 63 12.51 5.38 5.98
C GLU A 63 11.84 4.19 5.31
N GLY A 64 10.63 4.42 4.79
CA GLY A 64 9.92 3.43 4.01
C GLY A 64 9.13 4.04 2.86
N GLU A 65 8.76 3.18 1.92
CA GLU A 65 7.95 3.56 0.77
C GLU A 65 6.90 2.49 0.49
N ILE A 66 5.67 2.93 0.27
CA ILE A 66 4.60 2.06 -0.23
C ILE A 66 4.63 2.14 -1.75
N TYR A 67 4.79 0.98 -2.40
CA TYR A 67 4.75 0.88 -3.86
C TYR A 67 3.34 0.67 -4.37
N ARG A 68 2.56 -0.13 -3.65
CA ARG A 68 1.21 -0.50 -4.06
C ARG A 68 0.34 -0.80 -2.85
N ILE A 69 -0.89 -0.32 -2.88
CA ILE A 69 -1.92 -0.73 -1.93
C ILE A 69 -3.22 -0.84 -2.71
N ALA A 70 -3.95 -1.92 -2.51
CA ALA A 70 -5.19 -2.15 -3.24
C ALA A 70 -6.18 -2.97 -2.43
N THR A 71 -7.46 -2.74 -2.71
CA THR A 71 -8.58 -3.53 -2.20
C THR A 71 -9.39 -4.02 -3.39
N LEU A 72 -9.78 -5.29 -3.38
CA LEU A 72 -10.65 -5.82 -4.42
C LEU A 72 -11.93 -4.97 -4.51
N PRO A 73 -12.43 -4.69 -5.74
CA PRO A 73 -13.56 -3.79 -5.91
C PRO A 73 -14.77 -4.10 -5.05
N GLU A 74 -15.15 -5.37 -4.92
CA GLU A 74 -16.33 -5.80 -4.15
C GLU A 74 -16.16 -5.63 -2.64
N TYR A 75 -14.95 -5.36 -2.16
CA TYR A 75 -14.67 -5.16 -0.72
C TYR A 75 -14.37 -3.71 -0.36
N ARG A 76 -14.46 -2.79 -1.34
CA ARG A 76 -14.20 -1.36 -1.10
C ARG A 76 -15.31 -0.72 -0.27
N GLY A 77 -14.98 0.39 0.41
CA GLY A 77 -15.93 1.12 1.22
C GLY A 77 -16.25 0.50 2.58
N ARG A 78 -15.41 -0.42 3.05
CA ARG A 78 -15.60 -1.13 4.32
C ARG A 78 -14.51 -0.86 5.34
N GLY A 79 -13.61 0.09 5.05
CA GLY A 79 -12.51 0.43 5.95
C GLY A 79 -11.35 -0.56 5.96
N ILE A 80 -11.31 -1.52 5.03
CA ILE A 80 -10.27 -2.56 5.01
C ILE A 80 -8.88 -1.96 4.76
N ALA A 81 -8.76 -1.07 3.79
CA ALA A 81 -7.47 -0.44 3.46
C ALA A 81 -6.93 0.36 4.65
N TYR A 82 -7.79 1.07 5.37
CA TYR A 82 -7.38 1.81 6.57
C TYR A 82 -6.83 0.86 7.65
N ARG A 83 -7.54 -0.24 7.90
CA ARG A 83 -7.12 -1.23 8.89
C ARG A 83 -5.83 -1.92 8.49
N LEU A 84 -5.66 -2.19 7.20
CA LEU A 84 -4.43 -2.77 6.67
C LEU A 84 -3.24 -1.84 6.85
N LEU A 85 -3.41 -0.55 6.52
CA LEU A 85 -2.38 0.47 6.74
C LEU A 85 -2.04 0.59 8.22
N ASP A 86 -3.04 0.63 9.07
CA ASP A 86 -2.84 0.74 10.52
C ASP A 86 -1.99 -0.42 11.05
N PHE A 87 -2.33 -1.64 10.67
CA PHE A 87 -1.58 -2.82 11.06
C PHE A 87 -0.13 -2.78 10.54
N ALA A 88 0.04 -2.46 9.25
CA ALA A 88 1.35 -2.43 8.62
C ALA A 88 2.25 -1.35 9.24
N VAL A 89 1.73 -0.14 9.40
CA VAL A 89 2.52 0.98 9.93
C VAL A 89 2.90 0.73 11.38
N LYS A 90 1.98 0.25 12.21
CA LYS A 90 2.29 -0.08 13.61
C LYS A 90 3.35 -1.17 13.70
N SER A 91 3.25 -2.19 12.85
CA SER A 91 4.23 -3.27 12.80
C SER A 91 5.61 -2.75 12.42
N GLU A 92 5.70 -1.93 11.37
CA GLU A 92 6.99 -1.41 10.91
C GLU A 92 7.58 -0.37 11.86
N ARG A 93 6.75 0.41 12.55
CA ARG A 93 7.23 1.33 13.60
C ARG A 93 7.92 0.57 14.72
N GLY A 94 7.46 -0.63 15.03
CA GLY A 94 8.13 -1.52 15.98
C GLY A 94 9.52 -1.93 15.55
N TYR A 95 9.83 -1.84 14.25
CA TYR A 95 11.16 -2.16 13.70
C TYR A 95 11.93 -0.91 13.27
N GLY A 96 11.48 0.29 13.64
CA GLY A 96 12.23 1.53 13.44
C GLY A 96 11.76 2.43 12.30
N LEU A 97 10.59 2.19 11.73
CA LEU A 97 10.01 3.10 10.72
C LEU A 97 9.67 4.45 11.36
N GLU A 98 10.16 5.55 10.77
CA GLU A 98 9.87 6.91 11.21
C GLU A 98 9.18 7.73 10.12
N SER A 99 9.55 7.51 8.86
CA SER A 99 8.99 8.24 7.72
C SER A 99 8.56 7.26 6.64
N LEU A 100 7.32 7.39 6.19
CA LEU A 100 6.75 6.53 5.15
C LEU A 100 6.14 7.40 4.07
N PHE A 101 6.55 7.19 2.81
CA PHE A 101 5.99 7.95 1.72
C PHE A 101 5.38 7.05 0.66
N LEU A 102 4.52 7.66 -0.17
CA LEU A 102 3.88 7.00 -1.29
C LEU A 102 3.60 8.00 -2.38
N GLU A 103 3.33 7.49 -3.57
CA GLU A 103 2.86 8.29 -4.68
C GLU A 103 1.47 7.80 -5.09
N VAL A 104 0.58 8.73 -5.39
CA VAL A 104 -0.80 8.42 -5.76
C VAL A 104 -1.21 9.30 -6.94
N ARG A 105 -2.02 8.75 -7.86
CA ARG A 105 -2.56 9.54 -8.97
C ARG A 105 -3.36 10.73 -8.43
N LYS A 106 -3.11 11.91 -9.00
CA LYS A 106 -3.83 13.12 -8.62
C LYS A 106 -5.34 12.94 -8.71
N ASN A 107 -5.81 12.20 -9.72
CA ASN A 107 -7.24 11.97 -9.96
C ASN A 107 -7.82 10.84 -9.11
N ASN A 108 -7.01 10.16 -8.31
CA ASN A 108 -7.52 9.11 -7.42
C ASN A 108 -7.98 9.73 -6.11
N ALA A 109 -9.15 10.38 -6.13
CA ALA A 109 -9.68 11.07 -4.97
C ALA A 109 -9.95 10.14 -3.77
N PRO A 110 -10.52 8.93 -3.95
CA PRO A 110 -10.72 8.03 -2.82
C PRO A 110 -9.43 7.63 -2.11
N ALA A 111 -8.37 7.32 -2.86
CA ALA A 111 -7.08 6.96 -2.27
C ALA A 111 -6.45 8.14 -1.53
N ARG A 112 -6.48 9.32 -2.14
CA ARG A 112 -5.96 10.54 -1.50
C ARG A 112 -6.70 10.85 -0.19
N ALA A 113 -8.03 10.67 -0.18
CA ALA A 113 -8.84 10.87 1.02
C ALA A 113 -8.47 9.85 2.11
N LEU A 114 -8.26 8.60 1.75
CA LEU A 114 -7.82 7.55 2.67
C LEU A 114 -6.49 7.92 3.33
N TYR A 115 -5.51 8.29 2.52
CA TYR A 115 -4.17 8.60 3.03
C TYR A 115 -4.18 9.85 3.90
N SER A 116 -4.92 10.89 3.51
CA SER A 116 -5.07 12.11 4.32
C SER A 116 -5.75 11.80 5.65
N ALA A 117 -6.80 10.99 5.63
CA ALA A 117 -7.51 10.59 6.86
C ALA A 117 -6.60 9.77 7.78
N PHE A 118 -5.70 8.98 7.22
CA PHE A 118 -4.73 8.19 8.00
C PHE A 118 -3.64 9.06 8.65
N GLY A 119 -3.34 10.21 8.05
CA GLY A 119 -2.33 11.14 8.59
C GLY A 119 -1.23 11.52 7.62
N PHE A 120 -1.27 11.02 6.38
CA PHE A 120 -0.32 11.45 5.34
C PHE A 120 -0.60 12.89 4.93
N THR A 121 0.46 13.64 4.61
CA THR A 121 0.37 15.01 4.06
C THR A 121 0.97 15.05 2.67
N GLU A 122 0.43 15.89 1.80
CA GLU A 122 0.98 16.09 0.47
C GLU A 122 2.26 16.92 0.57
N VAL A 123 3.35 16.43 -0.02
CA VAL A 123 4.66 17.10 0.06
C VAL A 123 5.26 17.40 -1.31
N GLY A 124 4.68 16.92 -2.39
CA GLY A 124 5.20 17.18 -3.73
C GLY A 124 4.29 16.68 -4.82
N VAL A 125 4.64 17.04 -6.06
CA VAL A 125 3.94 16.63 -7.27
C VAL A 125 4.98 16.25 -8.31
N ARG A 126 4.77 15.09 -8.97
CA ARG A 126 5.55 14.69 -10.14
C ARG A 126 4.66 14.81 -11.37
N LYS A 127 4.95 15.77 -12.23
CA LYS A 127 4.15 16.05 -13.42
C LYS A 127 4.22 14.91 -14.42
N ASN A 128 3.05 14.51 -14.96
CA ASN A 128 2.94 13.51 -16.01
C ASN A 128 3.66 12.19 -15.69
N TYR A 129 3.67 11.81 -14.41
CA TYR A 129 4.40 10.64 -13.92
C TYR A 129 3.75 9.33 -14.38
N TYR A 130 2.41 9.27 -14.33
CA TYR A 130 1.66 8.08 -14.73
C TYR A 130 1.30 8.12 -16.22
N LYS A 131 1.10 6.91 -16.79
CA LYS A 131 0.64 6.73 -18.15
C LYS A 131 -0.65 5.91 -18.17
N ASN A 132 -1.39 5.95 -19.26
CA ASN A 132 -2.56 5.11 -19.55
C ASN A 132 -3.64 5.14 -18.44
N PRO A 133 -4.26 6.29 -18.08
CA PRO A 133 -4.08 7.62 -18.68
C PRO A 133 -2.92 8.40 -18.06
N THR A 134 -2.50 9.45 -18.74
CA THR A 134 -1.50 10.39 -18.20
C THR A 134 -2.10 11.11 -17.00
N ASP A 135 -1.35 11.18 -15.91
CA ASP A 135 -1.75 11.88 -14.70
C ASP A 135 -0.51 12.24 -13.89
N ASP A 136 -0.64 13.23 -13.05
CA ASP A 136 0.40 13.62 -12.10
C ASP A 136 0.42 12.65 -10.92
N ALA A 137 1.57 12.48 -10.30
CA ALA A 137 1.69 11.81 -9.01
C ALA A 137 1.73 12.83 -7.90
N ILE A 138 0.89 12.61 -6.89
CA ILE A 138 0.97 13.35 -5.64
C ILE A 138 1.84 12.54 -4.70
N VAL A 139 2.91 13.15 -4.18
CA VAL A 139 3.80 12.51 -3.20
C VAL A 139 3.27 12.84 -1.81
N MET A 140 3.04 11.81 -1.01
CA MET A 140 2.49 11.95 0.34
C MET A 140 3.44 11.34 1.37
N LEU A 141 3.50 11.95 2.55
CA LEU A 141 4.42 11.56 3.62
C LEU A 141 3.69 11.40 4.94
N LEU A 142 4.00 10.30 5.64
CA LEU A 142 3.59 10.06 7.01
C LEU A 142 4.84 10.07 7.88
N THR A 143 4.81 10.84 8.98
CA THR A 143 5.94 10.93 9.92
C THR A 143 5.61 10.27 11.26
N SER A 144 6.64 9.98 12.06
CA SER A 144 6.49 9.28 13.33
C SER A 144 5.77 10.09 14.41
N ASP A 145 5.65 11.40 14.24
CA ASP A 145 4.97 12.28 15.19
C ASP A 145 3.45 12.35 14.96
N VAL A 146 2.93 11.69 13.92
CA VAL A 146 1.49 11.59 13.68
C VAL A 146 0.92 10.46 14.52
N GLU A 147 -0.10 10.76 15.35
CA GLU A 147 -0.84 9.74 16.07
C GLU A 147 -1.77 8.98 15.14
N ILE A 148 -1.73 7.66 15.23
CA ILE A 148 -2.61 6.81 14.45
C ILE A 148 -3.85 6.53 15.29
N GLN A 149 -5.00 7.00 14.79
CA GLN A 149 -6.30 6.76 15.38
C GLN A 149 -6.79 5.40 14.91
N GLY A 150 -7.01 4.47 15.81
CA GLY A 150 -7.45 3.18 15.31
C GLY A 150 -7.85 2.21 16.34
#